data_811eef5ae147d475d31c850ae3f0cac0
#
_entry.id   811eef5ae147d475d31c850ae3f0cac0
#
_cell.length_a   1.000
_cell.length_b   1.000
_cell.length_c   1.000
_cell.angle_alpha   90.00
_cell.angle_beta   90.00
_cell.angle_gamma   90.00
#
_symmetry.space_group_name_H-M   'P 1'
#
loop_
_entity.id
_entity.type
_entity.pdbx_description
1 polymer ?
#
loop_
_entity_poly.entity_id
_entity_poly.type
_entity_poly.pdbx_seq_one_letter_code
_entity_poly.pdbx_strand_id
1 'polypeptide(L)'
;MKTEIDLNTYTNVALDRVLKSLNEASQTPFEKAIPIPSAVNHSIKFYNFEQDKIFNQEWICIGRCDEIPAPGDYLTHEIAGTPVLAVRQESGEIMGFVNACAHRFTCLVKERSGHAFAFTCPNHAWTYGID
;
A
#
# COMPACT_ATOMS: atom_id res chain seq x y z
N MET A 1 4.94 -37.68 -14.52
CA MET A 1 5.31 -37.52 -13.12
C MET A 1 5.01 -36.05 -12.78
N LYS A 2 3.88 -35.76 -12.13
CA LYS A 2 3.60 -34.39 -11.62
C LYS A 2 4.41 -34.25 -10.33
N THR A 3 5.47 -33.47 -10.36
CA THR A 3 6.18 -33.06 -9.13
C THR A 3 5.20 -32.16 -8.37
N GLU A 4 4.67 -32.62 -7.28
CA GLU A 4 3.90 -31.83 -6.35
C GLU A 4 4.85 -30.77 -5.79
N ILE A 5 4.59 -29.48 -6.12
CA ILE A 5 5.39 -28.38 -5.64
C ILE A 5 4.95 -28.14 -4.19
N ASP A 6 5.84 -28.43 -3.24
CA ASP A 6 5.62 -28.11 -1.83
C ASP A 6 5.69 -26.59 -1.63
N LEU A 7 4.53 -25.95 -1.65
CA LEU A 7 4.39 -24.50 -1.45
C LEU A 7 4.97 -24.02 -0.10
N ASN A 8 4.98 -24.85 0.94
CA ASN A 8 5.56 -24.49 2.23
C ASN A 8 7.07 -24.24 2.16
N THR A 9 7.78 -24.97 1.31
CA THR A 9 9.24 -24.77 1.12
C THR A 9 9.54 -23.40 0.50
N TYR A 10 8.66 -22.87 -0.37
CA TYR A 10 8.86 -21.56 -1.01
C TYR A 10 8.42 -20.39 -0.12
N THR A 11 7.33 -20.55 0.64
CA THR A 11 6.78 -19.46 1.47
C THR A 11 7.57 -19.20 2.76
N ASN A 12 8.33 -20.21 3.25
CA ASN A 12 9.08 -20.14 4.51
C ASN A 12 10.59 -19.87 4.34
N VAL A 13 11.02 -19.33 3.20
CA VAL A 13 12.43 -18.96 3.03
C VAL A 13 12.83 -17.91 4.06
N ALA A 14 13.98 -18.13 4.71
CA ALA A 14 14.49 -17.22 5.73
C ALA A 14 14.83 -15.85 5.14
N LEU A 15 14.48 -14.80 5.87
CA LEU A 15 14.63 -13.41 5.40
C LEU A 15 16.09 -13.06 5.06
N ASP A 16 17.02 -13.44 5.91
CA ASP A 16 18.47 -13.21 5.71
C ASP A 16 18.98 -13.80 4.40
N ARG A 17 18.49 -14.99 4.03
CA ARG A 17 18.81 -15.65 2.77
C ARG A 17 18.29 -14.85 1.56
N VAL A 18 17.05 -14.32 1.66
CA VAL A 18 16.45 -13.50 0.59
C VAL A 18 17.24 -12.20 0.44
N LEU A 19 17.49 -11.50 1.54
CA LEU A 19 18.25 -10.24 1.53
C LEU A 19 19.68 -10.42 1.01
N LYS A 20 20.36 -11.50 1.38
CA LYS A 20 21.69 -11.83 0.85
C LYS A 20 21.65 -12.01 -0.67
N SER A 21 20.68 -12.78 -1.18
CA SER A 21 20.55 -13.02 -2.62
C SER A 21 20.21 -11.74 -3.40
N LEU A 22 19.38 -10.86 -2.83
CA LEU A 22 19.09 -9.55 -3.41
C LEU A 22 20.34 -8.66 -3.46
N ASN A 23 21.10 -8.62 -2.38
CA ASN A 23 22.36 -7.85 -2.34
C ASN A 23 23.36 -8.37 -3.37
N GLU A 24 23.52 -9.68 -3.51
CA GLU A 24 24.38 -10.28 -4.54
C GLU A 24 23.92 -9.90 -5.95
N ALA A 25 22.60 -9.94 -6.21
CA ALA A 25 22.04 -9.52 -7.49
C ALA A 25 22.29 -8.02 -7.77
N SER A 26 22.13 -7.16 -6.77
CA SER A 26 22.33 -5.71 -6.90
C SER A 26 23.77 -5.31 -7.15
N GLN A 27 24.74 -6.11 -6.72
CA GLN A 27 26.19 -5.87 -6.93
C GLN A 27 26.71 -6.47 -8.23
N THR A 28 25.87 -7.22 -8.97
CA THR A 28 26.28 -7.85 -10.22
C THR A 28 26.34 -6.79 -11.34
N PRO A 29 27.44 -6.67 -12.10
CA PRO A 29 27.54 -5.76 -13.24
C PRO A 29 26.43 -6.03 -14.27
N PHE A 30 25.99 -4.97 -14.96
CA PHE A 30 24.87 -5.03 -15.91
C PHE A 30 25.07 -6.14 -16.98
N GLU A 31 26.29 -6.32 -17.48
CA GLU A 31 26.63 -7.33 -18.50
C GLU A 31 26.49 -8.79 -17.99
N LYS A 32 26.42 -8.95 -16.66
CA LYS A 32 26.28 -10.25 -15.98
C LYS A 32 25.01 -10.29 -15.11
N ALA A 33 24.08 -9.36 -15.35
CA ALA A 33 22.87 -9.25 -14.54
C ALA A 33 22.13 -10.57 -14.45
N ILE A 34 21.73 -10.92 -13.23
CA ILE A 34 20.92 -12.11 -12.93
C ILE A 34 19.50 -11.69 -12.55
N PRO A 35 18.49 -12.53 -12.80
CA PRO A 35 17.13 -12.24 -12.36
C PRO A 35 17.04 -12.08 -10.84
N ILE A 36 16.09 -11.26 -10.40
CA ILE A 36 15.72 -11.18 -8.98
C ILE A 36 15.36 -12.58 -8.49
N PRO A 37 15.88 -13.01 -7.31
CA PRO A 37 15.57 -14.31 -6.75
C PRO A 37 14.07 -14.54 -6.59
N SER A 38 13.55 -15.66 -7.06
CA SER A 38 12.11 -15.96 -7.00
C SER A 38 11.54 -15.93 -5.57
N ALA A 39 12.38 -16.19 -4.56
CA ALA A 39 12.00 -16.13 -3.16
C ALA A 39 11.47 -14.75 -2.72
N VAL A 40 11.83 -13.67 -3.39
CA VAL A 40 11.26 -12.33 -3.18
C VAL A 40 9.74 -12.32 -3.36
N ASN A 41 9.24 -13.05 -4.35
CA ASN A 41 7.81 -13.09 -4.68
C ASN A 41 7.01 -14.10 -3.86
N HIS A 42 7.65 -14.94 -3.05
CA HIS A 42 6.99 -16.06 -2.36
C HIS A 42 7.21 -16.08 -0.84
N SER A 43 8.26 -15.41 -0.34
CA SER A 43 8.57 -15.45 1.08
C SER A 43 7.65 -14.54 1.88
N ILE A 44 6.83 -15.12 2.76
CA ILE A 44 6.00 -14.35 3.70
C ILE A 44 6.84 -13.48 4.63
N LYS A 45 8.05 -13.90 4.98
CA LYS A 45 8.97 -13.14 5.83
C LYS A 45 9.52 -11.93 5.09
N PHE A 46 9.77 -12.06 3.80
CA PHE A 46 10.19 -10.93 2.96
C PHE A 46 9.03 -9.97 2.74
N TYR A 47 7.83 -10.46 2.44
CA TYR A 47 6.62 -9.64 2.36
C TYR A 47 6.39 -8.80 3.63
N ASN A 48 6.45 -9.43 4.81
CA ASN A 48 6.30 -8.70 6.08
C ASN A 48 7.42 -7.65 6.27
N PHE A 49 8.64 -7.95 5.84
CA PHE A 49 9.75 -7.01 5.87
C PHE A 49 9.50 -5.80 4.96
N GLU A 50 8.98 -6.01 3.74
CA GLU A 50 8.60 -4.92 2.83
C GLU A 50 7.49 -4.05 3.43
N GLN A 51 6.45 -4.67 4.04
CA GLN A 51 5.39 -3.94 4.73
C GLN A 51 5.97 -3.02 5.81
N ASP A 52 6.86 -3.56 6.66
CA ASP A 52 7.41 -2.82 7.81
C ASP A 52 8.43 -1.76 7.39
N LYS A 53 9.27 -2.03 6.39
CA LYS A 53 10.44 -1.20 6.07
C LYS A 53 10.25 -0.29 4.86
N ILE A 54 9.30 -0.60 4.00
CA ILE A 54 9.03 0.18 2.79
C ILE A 54 7.64 0.81 2.89
N PHE A 55 6.58 -0.01 2.83
CA PHE A 55 5.23 0.51 2.68
C PHE A 55 4.73 1.33 3.87
N ASN A 56 5.20 1.05 5.09
CA ASN A 56 4.86 1.81 6.29
C ASN A 56 5.80 2.97 6.62
N GLN A 57 6.91 3.14 5.89
CA GLN A 57 7.93 4.13 6.23
C GLN A 57 8.30 5.08 5.09
N GLU A 58 8.07 4.68 3.83
CA GLU A 58 8.49 5.44 2.68
C GLU A 58 7.32 6.18 2.00
N TRP A 59 7.64 7.09 1.12
CA TRP A 59 6.66 7.77 0.29
C TRP A 59 6.09 6.83 -0.76
N ILE A 60 4.78 6.61 -0.72
CA ILE A 60 4.06 5.74 -1.65
C ILE A 60 3.18 6.59 -2.57
N CYS A 61 3.34 6.42 -3.88
CA CYS A 61 2.48 7.05 -4.86
C CYS A 61 1.11 6.36 -4.88
N ILE A 62 0.04 7.09 -4.52
CA ILE A 62 -1.34 6.55 -4.48
C ILE A 62 -2.17 7.00 -5.69
N GLY A 63 -1.68 7.90 -6.52
CA GLY A 63 -2.38 8.40 -7.69
C GLY A 63 -1.76 9.67 -8.25
N ARG A 64 -2.38 10.18 -9.27
CA ARG A 64 -2.00 11.45 -9.91
C ARG A 64 -2.89 12.58 -9.39
N CYS A 65 -2.32 13.77 -9.25
CA CYS A 65 -3.08 14.94 -8.77
C CYS A 65 -4.18 15.40 -9.73
N ASP A 66 -4.11 15.01 -11.00
CA ASP A 66 -5.13 15.30 -12.01
C ASP A 66 -6.33 14.31 -11.97
N GLU A 67 -6.24 13.24 -11.19
CA GLU A 67 -7.38 12.35 -10.89
C GLU A 67 -8.36 12.96 -9.88
N ILE A 68 -7.92 13.97 -9.13
CA ILE A 68 -8.72 14.70 -8.13
C ILE A 68 -8.60 16.23 -8.38
N PRO A 69 -9.12 16.75 -9.52
CA PRO A 69 -8.86 18.12 -9.98
C PRO A 69 -9.57 19.20 -9.16
N ALA A 70 -10.70 18.91 -8.54
CA ALA A 70 -11.55 19.89 -7.84
C ALA A 70 -11.61 19.66 -6.33
N PRO A 71 -11.81 20.71 -5.51
CA PRO A 71 -12.07 20.53 -4.08
C PRO A 71 -13.19 19.54 -3.83
N GLY A 72 -13.00 18.63 -2.88
CA GLY A 72 -13.91 17.53 -2.59
C GLY A 72 -13.67 16.26 -3.41
N ASP A 73 -12.88 16.31 -4.49
CA ASP A 73 -12.48 15.09 -5.20
C ASP A 73 -11.52 14.27 -4.34
N TYR A 74 -11.69 12.96 -4.36
CA TYR A 74 -10.91 12.06 -3.52
C TYR A 74 -10.50 10.76 -4.24
N LEU A 75 -9.43 10.16 -3.71
CA LEU A 75 -8.99 8.79 -4.01
C LEU A 75 -8.86 7.99 -2.72
N THR A 76 -9.18 6.70 -2.77
CA THR A 76 -8.92 5.76 -1.70
C THR A 76 -7.96 4.66 -2.16
N HIS A 77 -7.10 4.24 -1.24
CA HIS A 77 -6.19 3.11 -1.43
C HIS A 77 -6.07 2.32 -0.13
N GLU A 78 -5.49 1.13 -0.23
CA GLU A 78 -5.00 0.38 0.91
C GLU A 78 -3.48 0.23 0.78
N ILE A 79 -2.73 0.66 1.79
CA ILE A 79 -1.28 0.59 1.82
C ILE A 79 -0.88 -0.18 3.07
N ALA A 80 -0.24 -1.33 2.89
CA ALA A 80 0.21 -2.17 4.01
C ALA A 80 -0.92 -2.51 5.01
N GLY A 81 -2.15 -2.77 4.52
CA GLY A 81 -3.33 -3.02 5.34
C GLY A 81 -3.97 -1.77 5.96
N THR A 82 -3.41 -0.58 5.72
CA THR A 82 -3.98 0.68 6.19
C THR A 82 -4.83 1.31 5.09
N PRO A 83 -6.13 1.52 5.31
CA PRO A 83 -6.98 2.24 4.38
C PRO A 83 -6.63 3.73 4.40
N VAL A 84 -6.34 4.30 3.24
CA VAL A 84 -6.00 5.71 3.09
C VAL A 84 -6.99 6.44 2.19
N LEU A 85 -7.18 7.72 2.47
CA LEU A 85 -8.03 8.64 1.73
C LEU A 85 -7.20 9.88 1.41
N ALA A 86 -7.03 10.20 0.13
CA ALA A 86 -6.49 11.48 -0.31
C ALA A 86 -7.63 12.33 -0.85
N VAL A 87 -7.73 13.57 -0.41
CA VAL A 87 -8.80 14.48 -0.81
C VAL A 87 -8.22 15.85 -1.14
N ARG A 88 -8.75 16.49 -2.18
CA ARG A 88 -8.42 17.89 -2.49
C ARG A 88 -9.26 18.79 -1.61
N GLN A 89 -8.58 19.63 -0.85
CA GLN A 89 -9.20 20.62 0.04
C GLN A 89 -9.69 21.86 -0.71
N GLU A 90 -10.49 22.69 -0.06
CA GLU A 90 -10.92 23.98 -0.58
C GLU A 90 -9.74 24.91 -0.91
N SER A 91 -8.63 24.79 -0.20
CA SER A 91 -7.39 25.52 -0.47
C SER A 91 -6.71 25.11 -1.80
N GLY A 92 -7.11 23.98 -2.39
CA GLY A 92 -6.46 23.36 -3.54
C GLY A 92 -5.33 22.40 -3.17
N GLU A 93 -4.95 22.29 -1.91
CA GLU A 93 -3.98 21.30 -1.44
C GLU A 93 -4.58 19.90 -1.40
N ILE A 94 -3.74 18.88 -1.51
CA ILE A 94 -4.15 17.48 -1.35
C ILE A 94 -3.67 17.01 0.02
N MET A 95 -4.62 16.54 0.82
CA MET A 95 -4.33 15.98 2.13
C MET A 95 -4.64 14.49 2.17
N GLY A 96 -3.79 13.76 2.90
CA GLY A 96 -3.96 12.32 3.14
C GLY A 96 -4.45 12.04 4.55
N PHE A 97 -5.41 11.15 4.67
CA PHE A 97 -6.01 10.72 5.94
C PHE A 97 -6.07 9.19 6.00
N VAL A 98 -6.14 8.66 7.21
CA VAL A 98 -6.60 7.28 7.39
C VAL A 98 -8.09 7.23 7.07
N ASN A 99 -8.49 6.37 6.13
CA ASN A 99 -9.89 6.21 5.72
C ASN A 99 -10.68 5.40 6.77
N ALA A 100 -10.77 5.94 7.97
CA ALA A 100 -11.42 5.28 9.10
C ALA A 100 -12.03 6.30 10.07
N CYS A 101 -13.21 5.97 10.57
CA CYS A 101 -13.90 6.75 11.59
C CYS A 101 -13.14 6.69 12.92
N ALA A 102 -12.86 7.85 13.53
CA ALA A 102 -12.16 7.94 14.80
C ALA A 102 -12.91 7.28 15.99
N HIS A 103 -14.22 7.02 15.83
CA HIS A 103 -15.01 6.38 16.89
C HIS A 103 -14.70 4.88 17.03
N ARG A 104 -14.74 4.09 15.94
CA ARG A 104 -14.54 2.63 15.95
C ARG A 104 -13.89 2.10 14.69
N PHE A 105 -13.07 2.89 14.04
CA PHE A 105 -12.29 2.53 12.86
C PHE A 105 -13.09 1.94 11.69
N THR A 106 -14.40 2.24 11.60
CA THR A 106 -15.21 1.90 10.43
C THR A 106 -14.67 2.66 9.21
N CYS A 107 -14.45 1.97 8.10
CA CYS A 107 -14.09 2.59 6.83
C CYS A 107 -15.16 3.62 6.43
N LEU A 108 -14.75 4.86 6.14
CA LEU A 108 -15.65 5.95 5.80
C LEU A 108 -16.10 5.88 4.34
N VAL A 109 -15.18 5.60 3.44
CA VAL A 109 -15.40 5.58 1.99
C VAL A 109 -14.91 4.25 1.41
N LYS A 110 -15.77 3.57 0.67
CA LYS A 110 -15.45 2.29 0.01
C LYS A 110 -15.14 2.44 -1.48
N GLU A 111 -15.65 3.49 -2.09
CA GLU A 111 -15.42 3.82 -3.48
C GLU A 111 -13.97 4.24 -3.70
N ARG A 112 -13.38 3.79 -4.81
CA ARG A 112 -11.99 4.09 -5.15
C ARG A 112 -11.73 5.57 -5.37
N SER A 113 -12.71 6.27 -5.92
CA SER A 113 -12.65 7.70 -6.21
C SER A 113 -14.05 8.29 -6.26
N GLY A 114 -14.17 9.58 -6.08
CA GLY A 114 -15.44 10.29 -6.16
C GLY A 114 -15.29 11.73 -5.72
N HIS A 115 -16.44 12.36 -5.41
CA HIS A 115 -16.53 13.71 -4.93
C HIS A 115 -17.42 13.76 -3.69
N ALA A 116 -16.98 14.46 -2.64
CA ALA A 116 -17.71 14.62 -1.40
C ALA A 116 -17.42 15.98 -0.77
N PHE A 117 -18.42 16.60 -0.16
CA PHE A 117 -18.26 17.80 0.68
C PHE A 117 -17.93 17.45 2.14
N ALA A 118 -18.25 16.23 2.54
CA ALA A 118 -17.95 15.68 3.85
C ALA A 118 -18.07 14.15 3.81
N PHE A 119 -17.39 13.45 4.72
CA PHE A 119 -17.41 11.99 4.86
C PHE A 119 -18.19 11.59 6.11
N THR A 120 -19.34 10.95 5.94
CA THR A 120 -20.20 10.55 7.04
C THR A 120 -20.06 9.06 7.33
N CYS A 121 -19.75 8.75 8.58
CA CYS A 121 -19.65 7.36 9.05
C CYS A 121 -21.00 6.65 8.94
N PRO A 122 -21.06 5.48 8.26
CA PRO A 122 -22.32 4.77 8.07
C PRO A 122 -22.90 4.17 9.36
N ASN A 123 -22.11 4.05 10.44
CA ASN A 123 -22.56 3.41 11.68
C ASN A 123 -23.30 4.37 12.61
N HIS A 124 -22.70 5.55 12.90
CA HIS A 124 -23.23 6.48 13.91
C HIS A 124 -23.25 7.93 13.42
N ALA A 125 -23.13 8.14 12.09
CA ALA A 125 -23.24 9.44 11.43
C ALA A 125 -22.22 10.50 11.92
N TRP A 126 -21.06 10.09 12.47
CA TRP A 126 -19.98 11.03 12.67
C TRP A 126 -19.53 11.55 11.31
N THR A 127 -19.44 12.87 11.20
CA THR A 127 -19.16 13.54 9.93
C THR A 127 -17.85 14.29 10.01
N TYR A 128 -17.04 14.17 8.97
CA TYR A 128 -15.70 14.74 8.82
C TYR A 128 -15.72 15.67 7.61
N GLY A 129 -15.17 16.87 7.73
CA GLY A 129 -14.93 17.77 6.61
C GLY A 129 -13.89 17.22 5.64
N ILE A 130 -13.62 17.96 4.60
CA ILE A 130 -12.56 17.66 3.64
C ILE A 130 -11.22 18.32 4.02
N ASP A 131 -11.20 19.12 5.09
CA ASP A 131 -10.10 19.88 5.68
C ASP A 131 -9.63 19.32 7.02
#